data_edb70a85402585dc89831b0e2b0286bc
#
_entry.id   edb70a85402585dc89831b0e2b0286bc
#
_cell.length_a   1.000
_cell.length_b   1.000
_cell.length_c   1.000
_cell.angle_alpha   90.00
_cell.angle_beta   90.00
_cell.angle_gamma   90.00
#
_symmetry.space_group_name_H-M   'P 1'
#
loop_
_entity.id
_entity.type
_entity.pdbx_description
1 polymer ?
#
loop_
_entity_poly.entity_id
_entity_poly.type
_entity_poly.pdbx_seq_one_letter_code
_entity_poly.pdbx_strand_id
1 'polypeptide(L)'
;MMILVTGGARSGKSRHAEALIGDSSQVLYIATSQILDDEMAARIEHHRQGRPAHWRTVERWQHVDELIHADINPHEAVLLECVTTMVTNLLFDYGGDKDPDEWDYQAMEQAINAEIQSLIAACQRSPAKVVLVTNEVGMGIVPESRLARHFRDIAGRVNQQLAAAANEVWLVVSGIGVKIK
;
A
#
# COMPACT_ATOMS: atom_id res chain seq x y z
N MET A 1 11.01 -0.64 -12.24
CA MET A 1 11.03 0.68 -11.60
C MET A 1 10.02 0.71 -10.46
N MET A 2 10.44 1.03 -9.27
CA MET A 2 9.60 1.11 -8.07
C MET A 2 9.32 2.57 -7.72
N ILE A 3 8.05 2.93 -7.62
CA ILE A 3 7.60 4.30 -7.31
C ILE A 3 6.70 4.24 -6.08
N LEU A 4 6.97 5.11 -5.11
CA LEU A 4 6.12 5.28 -3.93
C LEU A 4 5.34 6.59 -4.04
N VAL A 5 4.03 6.53 -3.84
CA VAL A 5 3.15 7.70 -3.78
C VAL A 5 2.57 7.79 -2.37
N THR A 6 2.87 8.85 -1.68
CA THR A 6 2.38 9.10 -0.32
C THR A 6 1.56 10.38 -0.24
N GLY A 7 0.74 10.49 0.77
CA GLY A 7 -0.08 11.66 1.03
C GLY A 7 -1.13 11.38 2.09
N GLY A 8 -1.78 12.42 2.58
CA GLY A 8 -2.84 12.32 3.56
C GLY A 8 -4.15 11.78 2.96
N ALA A 9 -5.16 11.65 3.82
CA ALA A 9 -6.50 11.26 3.39
C ALA A 9 -7.05 12.25 2.37
N ARG A 10 -7.63 11.74 1.30
CA ARG A 10 -8.25 12.53 0.21
C ARG A 10 -7.32 13.58 -0.41
N SER A 11 -6.02 13.32 -0.41
CA SER A 11 -5.02 14.22 -1.01
C SER A 11 -5.00 14.18 -2.54
N GLY A 12 -5.62 13.17 -3.15
CA GLY A 12 -5.54 12.94 -4.59
C GLY A 12 -4.41 11.96 -4.98
N LYS A 13 -3.83 11.26 -4.01
CA LYS A 13 -2.72 10.32 -4.28
C LYS A 13 -3.09 9.16 -5.19
N SER A 14 -4.32 8.63 -5.08
CA SER A 14 -4.78 7.55 -5.97
C SER A 14 -4.82 7.99 -7.43
N ARG A 15 -5.37 9.16 -7.69
CA ARG A 15 -5.41 9.75 -9.04
C ARG A 15 -4.01 10.00 -9.57
N HIS A 16 -3.12 10.51 -8.73
CA HIS A 16 -1.72 10.74 -9.12
C HIS A 16 -1.01 9.43 -9.45
N ALA A 17 -1.22 8.39 -8.66
CA ALA A 17 -0.67 7.05 -8.91
C ALA A 17 -1.18 6.47 -10.23
N GLU A 18 -2.47 6.59 -10.52
CA GLU A 18 -3.05 6.17 -11.80
C GLU A 18 -2.44 6.93 -12.97
N ALA A 19 -2.19 8.23 -12.83
CA ALA A 19 -1.52 9.03 -13.85
C ALA A 19 -0.09 8.56 -14.11
N LEU A 20 0.63 8.12 -13.07
CA LEU A 20 1.98 7.55 -13.20
C LEU A 20 1.97 6.19 -13.93
N ILE A 21 0.92 5.41 -13.78
CA ILE A 21 0.71 4.18 -14.55
C ILE A 21 0.55 4.51 -16.04
N GLY A 22 -0.15 5.59 -16.35
CA GLY A 22 -0.33 6.07 -17.70
C GLY A 22 -1.19 5.14 -18.55
N ASP A 23 -0.88 5.08 -19.86
CA ASP A 23 -1.65 4.34 -20.87
C ASP A 23 -1.18 2.88 -21.00
N SER A 24 -0.64 2.28 -19.95
CA SER A 24 -0.21 0.89 -19.98
C SER A 24 -1.36 -0.02 -20.39
N SER A 25 -1.11 -0.87 -21.41
CA SER A 25 -2.14 -1.75 -21.97
C SER A 25 -2.52 -2.90 -21.03
N GLN A 26 -1.62 -3.25 -20.11
CA GLN A 26 -1.83 -4.28 -19.10
C GLN A 26 -1.48 -3.70 -17.74
N VAL A 27 -2.42 -3.78 -16.81
CA VAL A 27 -2.22 -3.31 -15.43
C VAL A 27 -2.74 -4.37 -14.46
N LEU A 28 -1.88 -4.75 -13.53
CA LEU A 28 -2.26 -5.53 -12.36
C LEU A 28 -2.56 -4.55 -11.21
N TYR A 29 -3.82 -4.48 -10.80
CA TYR A 29 -4.24 -3.73 -9.63
C TYR A 29 -4.34 -4.66 -8.43
N ILE A 30 -3.55 -4.38 -7.39
CA ILE A 30 -3.56 -5.15 -6.15
C ILE A 30 -4.31 -4.34 -5.10
N ALA A 31 -5.49 -4.82 -4.73
CA ALA A 31 -6.31 -4.24 -3.69
C ALA A 31 -6.01 -4.96 -2.37
N THR A 32 -5.56 -4.21 -1.38
CA THR A 32 -5.17 -4.77 -0.07
C THR A 32 -6.26 -4.67 1.00
N SER A 33 -7.42 -4.13 0.65
CA SER A 33 -8.54 -3.95 1.58
C SER A 33 -9.33 -5.23 1.75
N GLN A 34 -9.79 -5.46 2.99
CA GLN A 34 -10.83 -6.44 3.31
C GLN A 34 -12.19 -5.76 3.30
N ILE A 35 -13.21 -6.46 2.85
CA ILE A 35 -14.60 -6.02 2.99
C ILE A 35 -15.07 -6.42 4.39
N LEU A 36 -15.10 -5.46 5.31
CA LEU A 36 -15.49 -5.70 6.70
C LEU A 36 -16.93 -5.26 7.00
N ASP A 37 -17.47 -4.32 6.19
CA ASP A 37 -18.82 -3.79 6.32
C ASP A 37 -19.36 -3.27 4.99
N ASP A 38 -20.65 -2.88 4.97
CA ASP A 38 -21.32 -2.39 3.76
C ASP A 38 -20.77 -1.05 3.26
N GLU A 39 -20.32 -0.19 4.16
CA GLU A 39 -19.72 1.10 3.79
C GLU A 39 -18.39 0.89 3.06
N MET A 40 -17.55 -0.01 3.56
CA MET A 40 -16.29 -0.36 2.92
C MET A 40 -16.52 -1.06 1.58
N ALA A 41 -17.52 -1.96 1.50
CA ALA A 41 -17.91 -2.60 0.26
C ALA A 41 -18.32 -1.57 -0.80
N ALA A 42 -19.11 -0.58 -0.42
CA ALA A 42 -19.54 0.51 -1.31
C ALA A 42 -18.35 1.36 -1.79
N ARG A 43 -17.39 1.65 -0.92
CA ARG A 43 -16.17 2.38 -1.29
C ARG A 43 -15.32 1.59 -2.28
N ILE A 44 -15.12 0.30 -2.03
CA ILE A 44 -14.36 -0.59 -2.91
C ILE A 44 -15.03 -0.68 -4.28
N GLU A 45 -16.34 -0.83 -4.31
CA GLU A 45 -17.09 -0.89 -5.57
C GLU A 45 -17.00 0.44 -6.34
N HIS A 46 -17.09 1.57 -5.66
CA HIS A 46 -16.92 2.88 -6.29
C HIS A 46 -15.53 3.03 -6.92
N HIS A 47 -14.48 2.62 -6.22
CA HIS A 47 -13.13 2.61 -6.76
C HIS A 47 -12.97 1.63 -7.93
N ARG A 48 -13.62 0.46 -7.86
CA ARG A 48 -13.60 -0.55 -8.91
C ARG A 48 -14.25 -0.03 -10.19
N GLN A 49 -15.38 0.66 -10.08
CA GLN A 49 -16.09 1.25 -11.22
C GLN A 49 -15.30 2.36 -11.91
N GLY A 50 -14.44 3.07 -11.18
CA GLY A 50 -13.58 4.12 -11.71
C GLY A 50 -12.35 3.62 -12.46
N ARG A 51 -12.06 2.30 -12.39
CA ARG A 51 -10.87 1.72 -13.05
C ARG A 51 -11.19 1.28 -14.49
N PRO A 52 -10.20 1.38 -15.42
CA PRO A 52 -10.37 0.83 -16.75
C PRO A 52 -10.73 -0.66 -16.71
N ALA A 53 -11.66 -1.08 -17.57
CA ALA A 53 -12.17 -2.46 -17.57
C ALA A 53 -11.09 -3.51 -17.91
N HIS A 54 -10.02 -3.11 -18.59
CA HIS A 54 -8.93 -4.01 -18.97
C HIS A 54 -7.90 -4.25 -17.87
N TRP A 55 -8.02 -3.55 -16.73
CA TRP A 55 -7.16 -3.78 -15.57
C TRP A 55 -7.55 -5.06 -14.87
N ARG A 56 -6.57 -5.89 -14.59
CA ARG A 56 -6.76 -7.09 -13.77
C ARG A 56 -6.67 -6.73 -12.30
N THR A 57 -7.68 -7.09 -11.51
CA THR A 57 -7.72 -6.83 -10.06
C THR A 57 -7.50 -8.12 -9.29
N VAL A 58 -6.59 -8.07 -8.30
CA VAL A 58 -6.38 -9.13 -7.32
C VAL A 58 -6.53 -8.53 -5.92
N GLU A 59 -7.35 -9.15 -5.09
CA GLU A 59 -7.54 -8.76 -3.69
C GLU A 59 -6.63 -9.61 -2.82
N ARG A 60 -5.60 -8.99 -2.23
CA ARG A 60 -4.60 -9.70 -1.44
C ARG A 60 -3.81 -8.73 -0.57
N TRP A 61 -3.51 -9.11 0.66
CA TRP A 61 -2.67 -8.32 1.58
C TRP A 61 -1.55 -9.13 2.22
N GLN A 62 -1.54 -10.47 2.10
CA GLN A 62 -0.44 -11.33 2.51
C GLN A 62 0.30 -11.85 1.29
N HIS A 63 1.60 -12.03 1.43
CA HIS A 63 2.46 -12.59 0.37
C HIS A 63 2.25 -11.89 -0.99
N VAL A 64 2.14 -10.58 -0.95
CA VAL A 64 1.90 -9.75 -2.14
C VAL A 64 3.09 -9.83 -3.12
N ASP A 65 4.29 -10.09 -2.60
CA ASP A 65 5.49 -10.32 -3.38
C ASP A 65 5.33 -11.42 -4.44
N GLU A 66 4.52 -12.44 -4.16
CA GLU A 66 4.25 -13.52 -5.10
C GLU A 66 3.52 -13.06 -6.38
N LEU A 67 2.80 -11.94 -6.31
CA LEU A 67 2.12 -11.34 -7.45
C LEU A 67 3.06 -10.51 -8.33
N ILE A 68 4.19 -10.08 -7.77
CA ILE A 68 5.18 -9.22 -8.42
C ILE A 68 6.46 -10.02 -8.58
N HIS A 69 6.69 -10.61 -9.73
CA HIS A 69 7.80 -11.51 -9.96
C HIS A 69 8.59 -11.14 -11.23
N ALA A 70 9.75 -11.75 -11.40
CA ALA A 70 10.65 -11.42 -12.51
C ALA A 70 10.09 -11.79 -13.90
N ASP A 71 9.16 -12.74 -13.95
CA ASP A 71 8.55 -13.19 -15.21
C ASP A 71 7.33 -12.35 -15.64
N ILE A 72 6.98 -11.33 -14.85
CA ILE A 72 5.89 -10.43 -15.22
C ILE A 72 6.24 -9.72 -16.54
N ASN A 73 5.23 -9.53 -17.38
CA ASN A 73 5.44 -8.85 -18.67
C ASN A 73 6.03 -7.45 -18.44
N PRO A 74 7.19 -7.10 -19.03
CA PRO A 74 7.82 -5.80 -18.83
C PRO A 74 6.97 -4.61 -19.29
N HIS A 75 5.95 -4.85 -20.11
CA HIS A 75 4.99 -3.83 -20.52
C HIS A 75 3.78 -3.73 -19.58
N GLU A 76 3.68 -4.63 -18.63
CA GLU A 76 2.66 -4.56 -17.58
C GLU A 76 3.09 -3.54 -16.52
N ALA A 77 2.13 -2.83 -15.96
CA ALA A 77 2.33 -1.99 -14.78
C ALA A 77 1.59 -2.61 -13.60
N VAL A 78 2.10 -2.35 -12.40
CA VAL A 78 1.49 -2.83 -11.15
C VAL A 78 1.13 -1.62 -10.30
N LEU A 79 -0.10 -1.57 -9.82
CA LEU A 79 -0.57 -0.55 -8.86
C LEU A 79 -1.09 -1.25 -7.61
N LEU A 80 -0.46 -0.98 -6.47
CA LEU A 80 -0.88 -1.48 -5.17
C LEU A 80 -1.54 -0.36 -4.36
N GLU A 81 -2.78 -0.55 -4.00
CA GLU A 81 -3.54 0.33 -3.09
C GLU A 81 -4.14 -0.44 -1.93
N CYS A 82 -3.72 -0.20 -0.73
CA CYS A 82 -2.59 0.64 -0.33
C CYS A 82 -1.76 -0.10 0.72
N VAL A 83 -0.53 0.33 0.90
CA VAL A 83 0.37 -0.22 1.91
C VAL A 83 -0.19 -0.06 3.32
N THR A 84 -0.81 1.08 3.60
CA THR A 84 -1.42 1.36 4.93
C THR A 84 -2.48 0.32 5.29
N THR A 85 -3.39 0.01 4.38
CA THR A 85 -4.43 -1.01 4.59
C THR A 85 -3.82 -2.40 4.69
N MET A 86 -2.77 -2.69 3.91
CA MET A 86 -2.02 -3.95 4.02
C MET A 86 -1.45 -4.13 5.42
N VAL A 87 -0.80 -3.12 5.98
CA VAL A 87 -0.24 -3.15 7.35
C VAL A 87 -1.36 -3.36 8.37
N THR A 88 -2.48 -2.66 8.22
CA THR A 88 -3.66 -2.83 9.09
C THR A 88 -4.14 -4.27 9.09
N ASN A 89 -4.34 -4.86 7.92
CA ASN A 89 -4.84 -6.21 7.79
C ASN A 89 -3.85 -7.25 8.34
N LEU A 90 -2.55 -7.05 8.13
CA LEU A 90 -1.52 -7.92 8.69
C LEU A 90 -1.52 -7.88 10.23
N LEU A 91 -1.67 -6.69 10.83
CA LEU A 91 -1.78 -6.56 12.29
C LEU A 91 -2.96 -7.35 12.84
N PHE A 92 -4.14 -7.19 12.24
CA PHE A 92 -5.33 -7.91 12.69
C PHE A 92 -5.24 -9.42 12.46
N ASP A 93 -4.61 -9.86 11.38
CA ASP A 93 -4.37 -11.28 11.14
C ASP A 93 -3.44 -11.88 12.20
N TYR A 94 -2.36 -11.19 12.55
CA TYR A 94 -1.42 -11.65 13.59
C TYR A 94 -2.01 -11.56 15.00
N GLY A 95 -2.85 -10.56 15.25
CA GLY A 95 -3.49 -10.35 16.55
C GLY A 95 -4.58 -11.37 16.85
N GLY A 96 -5.27 -11.87 15.84
CA GLY A 96 -6.37 -12.80 15.97
C GLY A 96 -7.48 -12.26 16.87
N ASP A 97 -7.96 -13.10 17.79
CA ASP A 97 -9.07 -12.75 18.69
C ASP A 97 -8.62 -12.06 19.98
N LYS A 98 -7.33 -11.82 20.15
CA LYS A 98 -6.80 -11.15 21.36
C LYS A 98 -7.17 -9.67 21.35
N ASP A 99 -7.31 -9.11 22.56
CA ASP A 99 -7.47 -7.67 22.75
C ASP A 99 -6.22 -6.94 22.20
N PRO A 100 -6.39 -5.91 21.34
CA PRO A 100 -5.25 -5.15 20.84
C PRO A 100 -4.34 -4.53 21.90
N ASP A 101 -4.83 -4.30 23.11
CA ASP A 101 -4.01 -3.84 24.23
C ASP A 101 -3.05 -4.92 24.76
N GLU A 102 -3.28 -6.18 24.40
CA GLU A 102 -2.45 -7.33 24.78
C GLU A 102 -1.55 -7.83 23.65
N TRP A 103 -1.61 -7.20 22.46
CA TRP A 103 -0.81 -7.61 21.31
C TRP A 103 0.68 -7.33 21.54
N ASP A 104 1.52 -8.28 21.09
CA ASP A 104 2.96 -8.12 21.02
C ASP A 104 3.33 -7.37 19.73
N TYR A 105 3.29 -6.05 19.78
CA TYR A 105 3.55 -5.20 18.63
C TYR A 105 4.98 -5.33 18.09
N GLN A 106 5.94 -5.66 18.93
CA GLN A 106 7.32 -5.87 18.49
C GLN A 106 7.44 -7.10 17.59
N ALA A 107 6.84 -8.22 18.01
CA ALA A 107 6.83 -9.45 17.22
C ALA A 107 6.03 -9.27 15.93
N MET A 108 4.90 -8.56 15.99
CA MET A 108 4.09 -8.24 14.82
C MET A 108 4.84 -7.37 13.81
N GLU A 109 5.56 -6.36 14.30
CA GLU A 109 6.36 -5.50 13.40
C GLU A 109 7.48 -6.28 12.72
N GLN A 110 8.11 -7.22 13.41
CA GLN A 110 9.11 -8.10 12.80
C GLN A 110 8.51 -8.92 11.64
N ALA A 111 7.31 -9.46 11.82
CA ALA A 111 6.61 -10.20 10.78
C ALA A 111 6.19 -9.31 9.61
N ILE A 112 5.71 -8.09 9.89
CA ILE A 112 5.38 -7.10 8.86
C ILE A 112 6.64 -6.70 8.10
N ASN A 113 7.75 -6.47 8.78
CA ASN A 113 9.01 -6.12 8.14
C ASN A 113 9.49 -7.22 7.18
N ALA A 114 9.30 -8.48 7.51
CA ALA A 114 9.63 -9.59 6.61
C ALA A 114 8.79 -9.54 5.33
N GLU A 115 7.48 -9.28 5.44
CA GLU A 115 6.59 -9.08 4.28
C GLU A 115 7.03 -7.88 3.42
N ILE A 116 7.38 -6.77 4.05
CA ILE A 116 7.82 -5.56 3.35
C ILE A 116 9.15 -5.78 2.63
N GLN A 117 10.11 -6.46 3.26
CA GLN A 117 11.38 -6.78 2.61
C GLN A 117 11.20 -7.70 1.40
N SER A 118 10.31 -8.69 1.50
CA SER A 118 9.95 -9.55 0.37
C SER A 118 9.30 -8.76 -0.76
N LEU A 119 8.39 -7.84 -0.43
CA LEU A 119 7.75 -6.95 -1.40
C LEU A 119 8.78 -6.06 -2.11
N ILE A 120 9.68 -5.43 -1.35
CA ILE A 120 10.76 -4.60 -1.91
C ILE A 120 11.62 -5.40 -2.88
N ALA A 121 12.05 -6.59 -2.46
CA ALA A 121 12.88 -7.45 -3.30
C ALA A 121 12.16 -7.84 -4.61
N ALA A 122 10.88 -8.14 -4.54
CA ALA A 122 10.07 -8.45 -5.72
C ALA A 122 9.96 -7.24 -6.66
N CYS A 123 9.69 -6.05 -6.12
CA CYS A 123 9.63 -4.82 -6.91
C CYS A 123 10.96 -4.51 -7.62
N GLN A 124 12.07 -4.72 -6.92
CA GLN A 124 13.40 -4.46 -7.48
C GLN A 124 13.79 -5.44 -8.58
N ARG A 125 13.32 -6.68 -8.50
CA ARG A 125 13.57 -7.71 -9.53
C ARG A 125 12.62 -7.62 -10.72
N SER A 126 11.44 -7.04 -10.53
CA SER A 126 10.42 -6.98 -11.58
C SER A 126 10.82 -6.03 -12.71
N PRO A 127 10.65 -6.43 -13.97
CA PRO A 127 10.85 -5.53 -15.11
C PRO A 127 9.71 -4.51 -15.28
N ALA A 128 8.58 -4.71 -14.60
CA ALA A 128 7.42 -3.83 -14.67
C ALA A 128 7.62 -2.54 -13.88
N LYS A 129 6.85 -1.52 -14.24
CA LYS A 129 6.67 -0.34 -13.41
C LYS A 129 5.75 -0.70 -12.25
N VAL A 130 6.23 -0.57 -11.03
CA VAL A 130 5.45 -0.86 -9.81
C VAL A 130 5.22 0.43 -9.04
N VAL A 131 3.95 0.79 -8.87
CA VAL A 131 3.53 1.98 -8.12
C VAL A 131 2.84 1.52 -6.83
N LEU A 132 3.38 1.92 -5.69
CA LEU A 132 2.85 1.62 -4.37
C LEU A 132 2.24 2.90 -3.78
N VAL A 133 1.00 2.81 -3.34
CA VAL A 133 0.30 3.93 -2.67
C VAL A 133 0.30 3.70 -1.17
N THR A 134 0.64 4.71 -0.41
CA THR A 134 0.60 4.68 1.05
C THR A 134 0.02 5.97 1.62
N ASN A 135 -0.45 5.92 2.87
CA ASN A 135 -0.91 7.12 3.56
C ASN A 135 0.17 7.65 4.50
N GLU A 136 0.29 8.96 4.56
CA GLU A 136 1.00 9.65 5.63
C GLU A 136 0.04 9.82 6.83
N VAL A 137 0.32 9.13 7.92
CA VAL A 137 -0.56 9.07 9.10
C VAL A 137 0.11 9.61 10.37
N GLY A 138 1.34 10.09 10.29
CA GLY A 138 2.16 10.47 11.44
C GLY A 138 2.21 11.96 11.77
N MET A 139 1.58 12.82 10.96
CA MET A 139 1.67 14.28 11.14
C MET A 139 0.59 14.89 12.04
N GLY A 140 -0.35 14.07 12.52
CA GLY A 140 -1.42 14.53 13.41
C GLY A 140 -1.04 14.47 14.88
N ILE A 141 -2.03 14.72 15.73
CA ILE A 141 -1.87 14.58 17.19
C ILE A 141 -1.65 13.11 17.59
N VAL A 142 -1.09 12.91 18.76
CA VAL A 142 -0.87 11.55 19.29
C VAL A 142 -2.22 10.87 19.54
N PRO A 143 -2.48 9.70 18.93
CA PRO A 143 -3.73 8.99 19.13
C PRO A 143 -3.93 8.52 20.57
N GLU A 144 -5.17 8.46 21.01
CA GLU A 144 -5.51 8.00 22.37
C GLU A 144 -5.32 6.50 22.54
N SER A 145 -5.67 5.69 21.54
CA SER A 145 -5.57 4.24 21.66
C SER A 145 -4.15 3.75 21.44
N ARG A 146 -3.78 2.72 22.21
CA ARG A 146 -2.49 2.04 22.07
C ARG A 146 -2.32 1.44 20.67
N LEU A 147 -3.36 0.81 20.13
CA LEU A 147 -3.36 0.27 18.77
C LEU A 147 -3.03 1.36 17.75
N ALA A 148 -3.70 2.50 17.81
CA ALA A 148 -3.48 3.57 16.85
C ALA A 148 -2.07 4.17 16.93
N ARG A 149 -1.50 4.30 18.15
CA ARG A 149 -0.12 4.75 18.33
C ARG A 149 0.89 3.79 17.71
N HIS A 150 0.75 2.49 17.99
CA HIS A 150 1.63 1.47 17.41
C HIS A 150 1.47 1.37 15.90
N PHE A 151 0.23 1.40 15.40
CA PHE A 151 -0.04 1.41 13.98
C PHE A 151 0.65 2.59 13.28
N ARG A 152 0.50 3.78 13.82
CA ARG A 152 1.14 4.98 13.29
C ARG A 152 2.66 4.83 13.19
N ASP A 153 3.28 4.33 14.24
CA ASP A 153 4.73 4.17 14.30
C ASP A 153 5.23 3.08 13.33
N ILE A 154 4.53 1.95 13.26
CA ILE A 154 4.85 0.86 12.34
C ILE A 154 4.67 1.32 10.89
N ALA A 155 3.55 1.96 10.56
CA ALA A 155 3.30 2.48 9.23
C ALA A 155 4.36 3.51 8.80
N GLY A 156 4.78 4.38 9.71
CA GLY A 156 5.84 5.36 9.45
C GLY A 156 7.18 4.69 9.14
N ARG A 157 7.56 3.66 9.90
CA ARG A 157 8.79 2.90 9.62
C ARG A 157 8.71 2.10 8.34
N VAL A 158 7.57 1.51 8.02
CA VAL A 158 7.33 0.85 6.73
C VAL A 158 7.49 1.84 5.57
N ASN A 159 6.89 3.01 5.68
CA ASN A 159 7.02 4.06 4.67
C ASN A 159 8.47 4.48 4.45
N GLN A 160 9.28 4.58 5.51
CA GLN A 160 10.71 4.86 5.39
C GLN A 160 11.45 3.77 4.61
N GLN A 161 11.17 2.51 4.88
CA GLN A 161 11.79 1.39 4.17
C GLN A 161 11.45 1.41 2.68
N LEU A 162 10.19 1.62 2.35
CA LEU A 162 9.72 1.69 0.96
C LEU A 162 10.31 2.89 0.22
N ALA A 163 10.34 4.05 0.85
CA ALA A 163 10.91 5.26 0.27
C ALA A 163 12.42 5.12 0.01
N ALA A 164 13.15 4.49 0.92
CA ALA A 164 14.58 4.23 0.75
C ALA A 164 14.85 3.32 -0.46
N ALA A 165 14.01 2.30 -0.67
CA ALA A 165 14.14 1.35 -1.76
C ALA A 165 13.62 1.87 -3.11
N ALA A 166 12.67 2.79 -3.10
CA ALA A 166 12.02 3.30 -4.31
C ALA A 166 12.98 4.11 -5.19
N ASN A 167 12.78 4.03 -6.50
CA ASN A 167 13.46 4.86 -7.49
C ASN A 167 12.92 6.29 -7.46
N GLU A 168 11.61 6.45 -7.23
CA GLU A 168 10.96 7.75 -7.11
C GLU A 168 10.00 7.73 -5.92
N VAL A 169 9.88 8.88 -5.26
CA VAL A 169 8.90 9.13 -4.20
C VAL A 169 8.17 10.43 -4.48
N TRP A 170 6.84 10.35 -4.47
CA TRP A 170 5.95 11.49 -4.68
C TRP A 170 5.13 11.76 -3.43
N LEU A 171 5.10 13.03 -3.02
CA LEU A 171 4.17 13.52 -1.99
C LEU A 171 3.02 14.24 -2.68
N VAL A 172 1.79 13.82 -2.39
CA VAL A 172 0.60 14.45 -2.96
C VAL A 172 -0.13 15.25 -1.88
N VAL A 173 -0.26 16.54 -2.13
CA VAL A 173 -0.94 17.49 -1.24
C VAL A 173 -1.96 18.26 -2.06
N SER A 174 -3.23 18.22 -1.64
CA SER A 174 -4.31 18.98 -2.30
C SER A 174 -4.38 18.73 -3.82
N GLY A 175 -4.22 17.49 -4.23
CA GLY A 175 -4.25 17.08 -5.63
C GLY A 175 -2.95 17.33 -6.41
N ILE A 176 -1.94 17.92 -5.79
CA ILE A 176 -0.67 18.28 -6.44
C ILE A 176 0.41 17.30 -6.02
N GLY A 177 1.01 16.62 -7.00
CA GLY A 177 2.14 15.72 -6.78
C GLY A 177 3.46 16.48 -6.80
N VAL A 178 4.26 16.27 -5.75
CA VAL A 178 5.60 16.80 -5.64
C VAL A 178 6.58 15.64 -5.57
N LYS A 179 7.51 15.58 -6.51
CA LYS A 179 8.56 14.56 -6.51
C LYS A 179 9.61 14.92 -5.48
N ILE A 180 9.73 14.12 -4.43
CA ILE A 180 10.69 14.34 -3.34
C ILE A 180 11.92 13.43 -3.42
N LYS A 181 11.86 12.44 -4.29
CA LYS A 181 13.01 11.58 -4.61
C LYS A 181 13.00 11.18 -6.07
#